data_02a58b05e85a490c26fc02db0719eee3
#
_entry.id   02a58b05e85a490c26fc02db0719eee3
#
_cell.length_a   1.000
_cell.length_b   1.000
_cell.length_c   1.000
_cell.angle_alpha   90.00
_cell.angle_beta   90.00
_cell.angle_gamma   90.00
#
_symmetry.space_group_name_H-M   'P 1'
#
loop_
_entity.id
_entity.type
_entity.pdbx_description
1 polymer ?
#
loop_
_entity_poly.entity_id
_entity_poly.type
_entity_poly.pdbx_seq_one_letter_code
_entity_poly.pdbx_strand_id
1 'polypeptide(L)'
;MVSPSVPSGSSLSRRTLLAGAAGAAALGLAACGSSGTQTIQFYQSKPEAISYFSKLASDFTASQDDYRILHDVSTNLSASFVRSNPPDLGLLNYNLEMARFMERGALTDLSDLPEASTIRDDIVELTQAYPQYENRVSVLPYSAMAASVIYNKRLFEDNDVEVPTTWDELIDVCETLQGAGVTPFYGTFIDAWTIAQGWFDYPVGGMIDVAAFYAKMNEIGPDVGADSEVSFQKTMLEPVQKMVELTKYVNPDASSRGYGDGNTAFANDAAAMILQGPWAFSEFEKANADQDLGTFPFPATDDAEDLKVRVNIDLSLWVPEAANGQEGARAFLQYLMQPSIQDPYNAKFLGFGTTKDAPAVTDDRIKEMQPYYDSGQFYMGPSQFIPNNVPYQNYLQSIVLGDAEPEPMLAQLDRDWAQLAYRA
;
A
#
# COMPACT_ATOMS: atom_id res chain seq x y z
N MET A 1 18.32 59.34 -39.82
CA MET A 1 18.40 60.81 -39.58
C MET A 1 17.83 61.05 -38.22
N VAL A 2 18.61 61.73 -37.36
CA VAL A 2 18.31 62.16 -35.98
C VAL A 2 18.36 61.07 -34.91
N SER A 3 19.55 60.95 -34.34
CA SER A 3 19.81 60.32 -33.03
C SER A 3 19.41 61.26 -31.90
N PRO A 4 18.85 60.79 -30.77
CA PRO A 4 18.83 61.59 -29.56
C PRO A 4 19.99 61.18 -28.62
N SER A 5 20.54 62.19 -28.06
CA SER A 5 21.67 62.26 -27.12
C SER A 5 21.37 61.66 -25.74
N VAL A 6 22.40 60.99 -25.16
CA VAL A 6 22.48 60.53 -23.80
C VAL A 6 22.90 61.66 -22.82
N PRO A 7 22.23 61.85 -21.70
CA PRO A 7 22.74 62.77 -20.67
C PRO A 7 23.77 62.08 -19.71
N SER A 8 24.81 62.79 -19.44
CA SER A 8 25.95 62.42 -18.60
C SER A 8 25.61 62.23 -17.11
N GLY A 9 26.19 61.14 -16.54
CA GLY A 9 26.05 60.78 -15.14
C GLY A 9 26.77 61.72 -14.19
N SER A 10 26.13 62.04 -13.08
CA SER A 10 26.71 62.69 -11.93
C SER A 10 27.35 61.68 -10.97
N SER A 11 28.67 61.84 -10.75
CA SER A 11 29.45 61.01 -9.82
C SER A 11 29.14 61.34 -8.34
N LEU A 12 28.64 60.38 -7.62
CA LEU A 12 28.46 60.46 -6.17
C LEU A 12 29.82 60.20 -5.44
N SER A 13 30.23 61.15 -4.60
CA SER A 13 31.47 61.17 -3.85
C SER A 13 31.48 60.13 -2.72
N ARG A 14 32.66 59.43 -2.53
CA ARG A 14 32.90 58.40 -1.50
C ARG A 14 32.76 58.89 -0.05
N ARG A 15 32.45 60.15 0.22
CA ARG A 15 32.31 60.71 1.57
C ARG A 15 30.89 60.69 2.14
N THR A 16 29.88 60.33 1.33
CA THR A 16 28.46 60.23 1.76
C THR A 16 28.07 58.81 2.20
N LEU A 17 28.97 57.83 2.08
CA LEU A 17 28.74 56.43 2.48
C LEU A 17 29.14 56.09 3.94
N LEU A 18 29.74 56.96 4.68
CA LEU A 18 30.18 56.70 6.05
C LEU A 18 29.34 57.34 7.17
N ALA A 19 28.29 58.09 6.81
CA ALA A 19 27.36 58.68 7.77
C ALA A 19 26.05 57.90 7.97
N GLY A 20 25.82 56.85 7.17
CA GLY A 20 24.59 56.00 7.22
C GLY A 20 24.73 54.71 8.04
N ALA A 21 25.94 54.36 8.53
CA ALA A 21 26.20 53.06 9.17
C ALA A 21 25.99 53.02 10.70
N ALA A 22 25.71 54.14 11.35
CA ALA A 22 25.55 54.21 12.81
C ALA A 22 24.05 54.20 13.25
N GLY A 23 23.09 54.27 12.34
CA GLY A 23 21.65 54.28 12.64
C GLY A 23 20.95 52.95 12.48
N ALA A 24 21.58 51.92 11.84
CA ALA A 24 20.96 50.65 11.52
C ALA A 24 21.27 49.53 12.54
N ALA A 25 22.10 49.78 13.56
CA ALA A 25 22.46 48.75 14.54
C ALA A 25 21.53 48.69 15.77
N ALA A 26 20.52 49.55 15.87
CA ALA A 26 19.59 49.57 17.00
C ALA A 26 18.17 49.05 16.67
N LEU A 27 17.91 48.61 15.42
CA LEU A 27 16.64 48.02 15.01
C LEU A 27 16.72 46.51 14.70
N GLY A 28 17.88 45.89 14.92
CA GLY A 28 18.16 44.48 14.63
C GLY A 28 17.92 43.52 15.81
N LEU A 29 17.39 43.95 16.96
CA LEU A 29 17.20 43.10 18.14
C LEU A 29 15.72 42.96 18.56
N ALA A 30 14.77 43.37 17.73
CA ALA A 30 13.34 43.18 17.98
C ALA A 30 12.66 42.21 16.95
N ALA A 31 13.45 41.44 16.20
CA ALA A 31 12.94 40.45 15.27
C ALA A 31 13.11 39.01 15.80
N CYS A 32 13.00 38.81 17.10
CA CYS A 32 12.80 37.50 17.72
C CYS A 32 11.39 37.51 18.30
N GLY A 33 10.41 37.06 17.49
CA GLY A 33 9.06 36.90 17.98
C GLY A 33 7.95 37.17 16.95
N SER A 34 8.17 36.88 15.66
CA SER A 34 7.02 36.61 14.78
C SER A 34 6.90 35.09 14.70
N SER A 35 6.03 34.52 15.53
CA SER A 35 5.45 33.21 15.34
C SER A 35 4.61 33.26 14.06
N GLY A 36 5.29 33.28 12.91
CA GLY A 36 4.62 33.08 11.62
C GLY A 36 4.20 31.63 11.54
N THR A 37 2.96 31.38 11.20
CA THR A 37 2.43 30.02 10.93
C THR A 37 3.41 29.24 10.06
N GLN A 38 3.93 28.12 10.57
CA GLN A 38 4.87 27.27 9.84
C GLN A 38 4.09 26.42 8.83
N THR A 39 4.56 26.38 7.58
CA THR A 39 3.95 25.51 6.56
C THR A 39 4.59 24.13 6.62
N ILE A 40 3.77 23.09 6.71
CA ILE A 40 4.14 21.67 6.76
C ILE A 40 3.68 21.02 5.47
N GLN A 41 4.60 20.42 4.71
CA GLN A 41 4.29 19.65 3.52
C GLN A 41 3.85 18.23 3.91
N PHE A 42 2.59 17.91 3.66
CA PHE A 42 1.99 16.61 3.90
C PHE A 42 1.79 15.87 2.58
N TYR A 43 2.49 14.76 2.38
CA TYR A 43 2.37 13.94 1.18
C TYR A 43 1.41 12.77 1.39
N GLN A 44 0.35 12.75 0.58
CA GLN A 44 -0.59 11.63 0.48
C GLN A 44 -1.19 11.64 -0.94
N SER A 45 -1.02 10.58 -1.71
CA SER A 45 -1.36 10.54 -3.14
C SER A 45 -2.32 9.42 -3.53
N LYS A 46 -2.91 8.72 -2.56
CA LYS A 46 -3.89 7.65 -2.82
C LYS A 46 -5.16 8.27 -3.42
N PRO A 47 -5.52 7.99 -4.70
CA PRO A 47 -6.53 8.77 -5.44
C PRO A 47 -7.88 8.86 -4.75
N GLU A 48 -8.38 7.74 -4.20
CA GLU A 48 -9.66 7.66 -3.52
C GLU A 48 -9.70 8.45 -2.20
N ALA A 49 -8.54 8.70 -1.57
CA ALA A 49 -8.42 9.32 -0.26
C ALA A 49 -7.98 10.80 -0.31
N ILE A 50 -7.57 11.33 -1.47
CA ILE A 50 -7.06 12.71 -1.61
C ILE A 50 -8.03 13.73 -1.02
N SER A 51 -9.31 13.69 -1.39
CA SER A 51 -10.30 14.66 -0.91
C SER A 51 -10.52 14.58 0.60
N TYR A 52 -10.46 13.37 1.15
CA TYR A 52 -10.62 13.12 2.58
C TYR A 52 -9.46 13.76 3.38
N PHE A 53 -8.22 13.46 3.01
CA PHE A 53 -7.05 14.00 3.70
C PHE A 53 -6.83 15.48 3.44
N SER A 54 -7.24 16.01 2.28
CA SER A 54 -7.26 17.48 2.04
C SER A 54 -8.19 18.19 3.03
N LYS A 55 -9.34 17.59 3.34
CA LYS A 55 -10.25 18.12 4.36
C LYS A 55 -9.61 18.08 5.74
N LEU A 56 -9.04 16.96 6.16
CA LEU A 56 -8.37 16.84 7.47
C LEU A 56 -7.20 17.84 7.62
N ALA A 57 -6.42 18.03 6.57
CA ALA A 57 -5.34 19.05 6.53
C ALA A 57 -5.89 20.48 6.73
N SER A 58 -7.04 20.78 6.10
CA SER A 58 -7.72 22.06 6.28
C SER A 58 -8.32 22.22 7.68
N ASP A 59 -8.96 21.17 8.22
CA ASP A 59 -9.56 21.17 9.54
C ASP A 59 -8.50 21.37 10.63
N PHE A 60 -7.37 20.66 10.57
CA PHE A 60 -6.25 20.85 11.47
C PHE A 60 -5.68 22.28 11.38
N THR A 61 -5.45 22.76 10.16
CA THR A 61 -4.96 24.13 9.94
C THR A 61 -5.89 25.18 10.56
N ALA A 62 -7.22 24.98 10.49
CA ALA A 62 -8.21 25.89 11.05
C ALA A 62 -8.36 25.79 12.57
N SER A 63 -7.89 24.72 13.19
CA SER A 63 -8.05 24.44 14.62
C SER A 63 -6.97 25.08 15.52
N GLN A 64 -5.87 25.60 14.93
CA GLN A 64 -4.72 26.15 15.63
C GLN A 64 -4.02 27.20 14.75
N ASP A 65 -3.08 28.00 15.31
CA ASP A 65 -2.41 29.11 14.62
C ASP A 65 -0.95 28.82 14.27
N ASP A 66 -0.35 27.74 14.79
CA ASP A 66 1.08 27.47 14.70
C ASP A 66 1.49 26.85 13.36
N TYR A 67 0.61 25.98 12.78
CA TYR A 67 0.93 25.18 11.59
C TYR A 67 -0.13 25.33 10.50
N ARG A 68 0.34 25.39 9.25
CA ARG A 68 -0.47 25.30 8.04
C ARG A 68 -0.09 24.05 7.28
N ILE A 69 -1.02 23.12 7.10
CA ILE A 69 -0.78 21.89 6.34
C ILE A 69 -1.01 22.15 4.85
N LEU A 70 0.02 21.87 4.05
CA LEU A 70 -0.05 21.88 2.59
C LEU A 70 -0.08 20.44 2.11
N HIS A 71 -1.26 19.98 1.66
CA HIS A 71 -1.42 18.63 1.12
C HIS A 71 -0.82 18.56 -0.29
N ASP A 72 0.20 17.73 -0.46
CA ASP A 72 0.88 17.43 -1.71
C ASP A 72 0.51 16.02 -2.19
N VAL A 73 0.13 15.91 -3.46
CA VAL A 73 -0.31 14.66 -4.09
C VAL A 73 0.60 14.23 -5.26
N SER A 74 1.65 15.01 -5.55
CA SER A 74 2.40 14.91 -6.81
C SER A 74 3.91 14.73 -6.67
N THR A 75 4.46 14.85 -5.46
CA THR A 75 5.90 14.71 -5.25
C THR A 75 6.40 13.32 -5.65
N ASN A 76 7.49 13.27 -6.43
CA ASN A 76 8.23 12.03 -6.61
C ASN A 76 9.09 11.77 -5.37
N LEU A 77 8.63 10.83 -4.54
CA LEU A 77 9.25 10.54 -3.23
C LEU A 77 10.72 10.15 -3.35
N SER A 78 11.04 9.14 -4.16
CA SER A 78 12.41 8.65 -4.29
C SER A 78 13.36 9.78 -4.70
N ALA A 79 12.95 10.62 -5.67
CA ALA A 79 13.74 11.77 -6.08
C ALA A 79 13.84 12.84 -4.99
N SER A 80 12.82 13.02 -4.17
CA SER A 80 12.82 13.99 -3.07
C SER A 80 13.78 13.59 -1.95
N PHE A 81 13.82 12.32 -1.59
CA PHE A 81 14.77 11.78 -0.61
C PHE A 81 16.23 11.90 -1.12
N VAL A 82 16.48 11.56 -2.39
CA VAL A 82 17.82 11.69 -3.00
C VAL A 82 18.31 13.14 -2.99
N ARG A 83 17.40 14.11 -3.16
CA ARG A 83 17.73 15.55 -3.14
C ARG A 83 17.76 16.15 -1.75
N SER A 84 17.57 15.35 -0.69
CA SER A 84 17.44 15.82 0.69
C SER A 84 16.38 16.91 0.88
N ASN A 85 15.29 16.81 0.13
CA ASN A 85 14.13 17.70 0.21
C ASN A 85 12.83 16.89 0.18
N PRO A 86 12.64 15.93 1.12
CA PRO A 86 11.41 15.17 1.24
C PRO A 86 10.27 16.05 1.78
N PRO A 87 9.00 15.60 1.70
CA PRO A 87 7.91 16.22 2.45
C PRO A 87 8.17 16.17 3.96
N ASP A 88 7.46 16.96 4.74
CA ASP A 88 7.64 16.97 6.20
C ASP A 88 6.94 15.78 6.86
N LEU A 89 5.80 15.33 6.32
CA LEU A 89 5.03 14.17 6.75
C LEU A 89 4.55 13.40 5.53
N GLY A 90 4.59 12.08 5.59
CA GLY A 90 3.98 11.22 4.58
C GLY A 90 2.97 10.25 5.17
N LEU A 91 1.99 9.87 4.34
CA LEU A 91 0.97 8.87 4.63
C LEU A 91 0.68 8.03 3.38
N LEU A 92 1.29 6.86 3.30
CA LEU A 92 1.21 5.96 2.14
C LEU A 92 1.20 4.49 2.56
N ASN A 93 0.99 3.63 1.55
CA ASN A 93 1.19 2.20 1.71
C ASN A 93 2.58 1.90 2.27
N TYR A 94 2.63 1.01 3.25
CA TYR A 94 3.89 0.45 3.71
C TYR A 94 4.30 -0.70 2.79
N ASN A 95 5.41 -0.51 2.11
CA ASN A 95 5.96 -1.46 1.14
C ASN A 95 7.48 -1.51 1.22
N LEU A 96 8.10 -2.38 0.43
CA LEU A 96 9.54 -2.57 0.44
C LEU A 96 10.33 -1.27 0.12
N GLU A 97 9.82 -0.39 -0.74
CA GLU A 97 10.47 0.90 -1.04
C GLU A 97 10.52 1.79 0.21
N MET A 98 9.40 1.89 0.94
CA MET A 98 9.33 2.64 2.19
C MET A 98 10.24 2.03 3.25
N ALA A 99 10.26 0.70 3.37
CA ALA A 99 11.13 -0.02 4.29
C ALA A 99 12.63 0.24 4.00
N ARG A 100 13.01 0.39 2.73
CA ARG A 100 14.39 0.76 2.36
C ARG A 100 14.78 2.17 2.79
N PHE A 101 13.87 3.13 2.76
CA PHE A 101 14.13 4.45 3.35
C PHE A 101 14.31 4.34 4.86
N MET A 102 13.49 3.54 5.51
CA MET A 102 13.56 3.28 6.95
C MET A 102 14.90 2.63 7.34
N GLU A 103 15.28 1.52 6.68
CA GLU A 103 16.54 0.80 6.91
C GLU A 103 17.78 1.71 6.81
N ARG A 104 17.76 2.67 5.88
CA ARG A 104 18.85 3.63 5.68
C ARG A 104 18.86 4.80 6.69
N GLY A 105 17.94 4.81 7.64
CA GLY A 105 17.80 5.88 8.62
C GLY A 105 17.29 7.21 8.04
N ALA A 106 16.60 7.17 6.89
CA ALA A 106 16.03 8.36 6.28
C ALA A 106 14.73 8.84 6.96
N LEU A 107 14.15 8.01 7.85
CA LEU A 107 12.96 8.33 8.63
C LEU A 107 13.32 8.50 10.12
N THR A 108 12.64 9.41 10.80
CA THR A 108 12.89 9.71 12.22
C THR A 108 12.39 8.57 13.11
N ASP A 109 12.89 8.55 14.33
CA ASP A 109 12.33 7.72 15.40
C ASP A 109 11.03 8.36 15.93
N LEU A 110 9.97 7.58 15.97
CA LEU A 110 8.65 7.94 16.50
C LEU A 110 8.32 7.18 17.80
N SER A 111 9.28 6.44 18.36
CA SER A 111 9.06 5.60 19.56
C SER A 111 8.74 6.42 20.82
N ASP A 112 9.07 7.70 20.85
CA ASP A 112 8.73 8.63 21.91
C ASP A 112 7.29 9.14 21.87
N LEU A 113 6.58 8.93 20.75
CA LEU A 113 5.17 9.28 20.63
C LEU A 113 4.28 8.26 21.36
N PRO A 114 3.29 8.72 22.15
CA PRO A 114 2.34 7.82 22.80
C PRO A 114 1.63 6.87 21.81
N GLU A 115 1.35 7.36 20.62
CA GLU A 115 0.69 6.65 19.52
C GLU A 115 1.44 5.37 19.12
N ALA A 116 2.77 5.33 19.22
CA ALA A 116 3.55 4.14 18.92
C ALA A 116 3.15 2.92 19.78
N SER A 117 2.81 3.17 21.04
CA SER A 117 2.40 2.11 21.98
C SER A 117 0.96 1.62 21.80
N THR A 118 0.15 2.37 21.04
CA THR A 118 -1.25 1.99 20.76
C THR A 118 -1.41 0.99 19.64
N ILE A 119 -0.38 0.83 18.79
CA ILE A 119 -0.42 -0.09 17.65
C ILE A 119 -0.49 -1.54 18.16
N ARG A 120 -1.30 -2.37 17.52
CA ARG A 120 -1.42 -3.81 17.80
C ARG A 120 -0.07 -4.49 17.56
N ASP A 121 0.26 -5.44 18.42
CA ASP A 121 1.57 -6.10 18.37
C ASP A 121 1.75 -6.92 17.08
N ASP A 122 0.71 -7.60 16.59
CA ASP A 122 0.69 -8.32 15.32
C ASP A 122 0.84 -7.40 14.09
N ILE A 123 0.34 -6.17 14.14
CA ILE A 123 0.57 -5.16 13.10
C ILE A 123 2.00 -4.61 13.14
N VAL A 124 2.58 -4.49 14.34
CA VAL A 124 4.01 -4.16 14.47
C VAL A 124 4.86 -5.27 13.84
N GLU A 125 4.54 -6.54 14.08
CA GLU A 125 5.23 -7.69 13.45
C GLU A 125 5.18 -7.63 11.92
N LEU A 126 4.06 -7.22 11.32
CA LEU A 126 4.00 -7.01 9.85
C LEU A 126 4.99 -5.94 9.37
N THR A 127 5.20 -4.87 10.13
CA THR A 127 6.22 -3.88 9.76
C THR A 127 7.62 -4.45 9.84
N GLN A 128 7.86 -5.36 10.77
CA GLN A 128 9.17 -5.98 11.03
C GLN A 128 9.52 -7.07 10.02
N ALA A 129 8.57 -7.54 9.22
CA ALA A 129 8.83 -8.46 8.12
C ALA A 129 9.72 -7.88 7.01
N TYR A 130 9.84 -6.56 6.94
CA TYR A 130 10.78 -5.84 6.07
C TYR A 130 12.06 -5.45 6.81
N PRO A 131 13.14 -5.08 6.08
CA PRO A 131 14.34 -4.51 6.69
C PRO A 131 14.02 -3.32 7.60
N GLN A 132 14.65 -3.27 8.77
CA GLN A 132 14.43 -2.26 9.80
C GLN A 132 15.68 -1.42 10.06
N TYR A 133 15.50 -0.20 10.52
CA TYR A 133 16.58 0.53 11.22
C TYR A 133 16.58 0.12 12.69
N GLU A 134 17.72 -0.33 13.19
CA GLU A 134 17.82 -0.87 14.54
C GLU A 134 17.36 0.13 15.62
N ASN A 135 16.56 -0.36 16.56
CA ASN A 135 16.08 0.37 17.73
C ASN A 135 15.25 1.63 17.41
N ARG A 136 14.56 1.69 16.27
CA ARG A 136 13.65 2.78 15.92
C ARG A 136 12.27 2.30 15.53
N VAL A 137 11.25 3.09 15.88
CA VAL A 137 9.91 3.01 15.29
C VAL A 137 9.81 4.07 14.22
N SER A 138 10.09 3.75 12.97
CA SER A 138 10.17 4.74 11.88
C SER A 138 8.86 4.94 11.13
N VAL A 139 7.87 4.09 11.36
CA VAL A 139 6.53 4.19 10.75
C VAL A 139 5.46 3.84 11.76
N LEU A 140 4.32 4.54 11.70
CA LEU A 140 3.11 4.20 12.46
C LEU A 140 2.02 3.74 11.50
N PRO A 141 1.62 2.46 11.52
CA PRO A 141 0.48 1.96 10.76
C PRO A 141 -0.79 2.74 11.06
N TYR A 142 -1.45 3.25 10.02
CA TYR A 142 -2.67 4.05 10.13
C TYR A 142 -3.92 3.27 9.75
N SER A 143 -3.83 2.44 8.72
CA SER A 143 -4.92 1.62 8.22
C SER A 143 -4.37 0.32 7.66
N ALA A 144 -5.04 -0.79 7.92
CA ALA A 144 -4.78 -2.07 7.28
C ALA A 144 -5.96 -2.45 6.37
N MET A 145 -5.69 -3.24 5.34
CA MET A 145 -6.74 -3.81 4.49
C MET A 145 -6.59 -5.31 4.43
N ALA A 146 -7.65 -6.03 4.77
CA ALA A 146 -7.76 -7.47 4.55
C ALA A 146 -8.36 -7.71 3.17
N ALA A 147 -7.59 -8.33 2.29
CA ALA A 147 -7.94 -8.59 0.91
C ALA A 147 -8.06 -10.09 0.68
N SER A 148 -9.08 -10.53 -0.07
CA SER A 148 -9.30 -11.92 -0.39
C SER A 148 -10.29 -12.08 -1.55
N VAL A 149 -11.06 -13.17 -1.60
CA VAL A 149 -12.09 -13.37 -2.64
C VAL A 149 -13.26 -12.44 -2.37
N ILE A 150 -13.59 -11.59 -3.32
CA ILE A 150 -14.85 -10.84 -3.32
C ILE A 150 -15.87 -11.64 -4.13
N TYR A 151 -17.08 -11.83 -3.61
CA TYR A 151 -18.11 -12.61 -4.28
C TYR A 151 -19.46 -11.90 -4.30
N ASN A 152 -20.26 -12.25 -5.30
CA ASN A 152 -21.64 -11.82 -5.46
C ASN A 152 -22.56 -12.81 -4.74
N LYS A 153 -23.11 -12.36 -3.58
CA LYS A 153 -23.97 -13.20 -2.73
C LYS A 153 -25.21 -13.70 -3.46
N ARG A 154 -25.80 -12.86 -4.31
CA ARG A 154 -26.98 -13.24 -5.08
C ARG A 154 -26.67 -14.37 -6.09
N LEU A 155 -25.54 -14.31 -6.79
CA LEU A 155 -25.15 -15.38 -7.70
C LEU A 155 -24.83 -16.70 -6.98
N PHE A 156 -24.32 -16.62 -5.74
CA PHE A 156 -24.13 -17.80 -4.89
C PHE A 156 -25.48 -18.39 -4.47
N GLU A 157 -26.42 -17.57 -3.98
CA GLU A 157 -27.77 -17.98 -3.59
C GLU A 157 -28.56 -18.54 -4.78
N ASP A 158 -28.56 -17.88 -5.93
CA ASP A 158 -29.29 -18.29 -7.14
C ASP A 158 -28.80 -19.66 -7.69
N ASN A 159 -27.59 -20.09 -7.33
CA ASN A 159 -26.99 -21.35 -7.77
C ASN A 159 -26.81 -22.39 -6.65
N ASP A 160 -27.38 -22.14 -5.46
CA ASP A 160 -27.33 -23.04 -4.30
C ASP A 160 -25.88 -23.41 -3.89
N VAL A 161 -24.91 -22.47 -4.02
CA VAL A 161 -23.52 -22.69 -3.60
C VAL A 161 -23.23 -21.90 -2.32
N GLU A 162 -22.47 -22.53 -1.42
CA GLU A 162 -22.02 -21.91 -0.16
C GLU A 162 -20.59 -21.37 -0.30
N VAL A 163 -20.19 -20.50 0.65
CA VAL A 163 -18.81 -19.99 0.70
C VAL A 163 -17.86 -21.15 1.02
N PRO A 164 -16.87 -21.44 0.14
CA PRO A 164 -15.96 -22.56 0.32
C PRO A 164 -14.93 -22.27 1.42
N THR A 165 -14.58 -23.30 2.18
CA THR A 165 -13.57 -23.27 3.24
C THR A 165 -12.33 -24.10 2.94
N THR A 166 -12.39 -24.93 1.88
CA THR A 166 -11.28 -25.75 1.40
C THR A 166 -11.06 -25.55 -0.09
N TRP A 167 -9.90 -25.95 -0.59
CA TRP A 167 -9.57 -25.87 -2.01
C TRP A 167 -10.51 -26.71 -2.86
N ASP A 168 -10.78 -27.95 -2.45
CA ASP A 168 -11.69 -28.85 -3.17
C ASP A 168 -13.10 -28.23 -3.23
N GLU A 169 -13.61 -27.65 -2.15
CA GLU A 169 -14.89 -26.93 -2.15
C GLU A 169 -14.89 -25.72 -3.10
N LEU A 170 -13.79 -24.97 -3.20
CA LEU A 170 -13.67 -23.85 -4.14
C LEU A 170 -13.77 -24.34 -5.60
N ILE A 171 -13.12 -25.45 -5.91
CA ILE A 171 -13.19 -26.06 -7.24
C ILE A 171 -14.62 -26.54 -7.53
N ASP A 172 -15.28 -27.21 -6.58
CA ASP A 172 -16.68 -27.65 -6.70
C ASP A 172 -17.63 -26.47 -6.95
N VAL A 173 -17.44 -25.34 -6.24
CA VAL A 173 -18.18 -24.10 -6.49
C VAL A 173 -17.93 -23.57 -7.91
N CYS A 174 -16.68 -23.57 -8.37
CA CYS A 174 -16.35 -23.16 -9.74
C CYS A 174 -17.02 -24.05 -10.79
N GLU A 175 -16.98 -25.36 -10.61
CA GLU A 175 -17.61 -26.33 -11.53
C GLU A 175 -19.14 -26.19 -11.53
N THR A 176 -19.77 -26.01 -10.39
CA THR A 176 -21.21 -25.79 -10.25
C THR A 176 -21.65 -24.52 -10.99
N LEU A 177 -20.99 -23.40 -10.72
CA LEU A 177 -21.27 -22.12 -11.38
C LEU A 177 -21.07 -22.21 -12.89
N GLN A 178 -19.96 -22.80 -13.34
CA GLN A 178 -19.67 -22.97 -14.77
C GLN A 178 -20.71 -23.88 -15.43
N GLY A 179 -21.13 -24.95 -14.76
CA GLY A 179 -22.21 -25.85 -15.23
C GLY A 179 -23.57 -25.14 -15.36
N ALA A 180 -23.82 -24.12 -14.55
CA ALA A 180 -25.01 -23.26 -14.61
C ALA A 180 -24.88 -22.13 -15.65
N GLY A 181 -23.73 -21.99 -16.32
CA GLY A 181 -23.45 -20.93 -17.29
C GLY A 181 -23.05 -19.59 -16.66
N VAL A 182 -22.68 -19.60 -15.37
CA VAL A 182 -22.14 -18.45 -14.65
C VAL A 182 -20.62 -18.51 -14.69
N THR A 183 -19.97 -17.42 -15.06
CA THR A 183 -18.50 -17.31 -14.99
C THR A 183 -18.05 -17.31 -13.52
N PRO A 184 -17.24 -18.27 -13.07
CA PRO A 184 -16.82 -18.31 -11.66
C PRO A 184 -15.99 -17.10 -11.24
N PHE A 185 -14.86 -16.84 -11.92
CA PHE A 185 -13.97 -15.72 -11.62
C PHE A 185 -13.89 -14.71 -12.76
N TYR A 186 -13.77 -13.42 -12.44
CA TYR A 186 -13.41 -12.42 -13.45
C TYR A 186 -11.90 -12.18 -13.47
N GLY A 187 -11.25 -12.53 -14.56
CA GLY A 187 -9.82 -12.30 -14.81
C GLY A 187 -9.58 -10.97 -15.51
N THR A 188 -8.55 -10.23 -15.09
CA THR A 188 -8.14 -8.92 -15.63
C THR A 188 -6.65 -8.95 -16.00
N PHE A 189 -6.27 -9.86 -16.92
CA PHE A 189 -4.89 -10.28 -17.12
C PHE A 189 -4.04 -9.30 -17.95
N ILE A 190 -4.61 -8.19 -18.47
CA ILE A 190 -3.80 -7.08 -19.02
C ILE A 190 -2.99 -6.40 -17.91
N ASP A 191 -3.58 -6.23 -16.73
CA ASP A 191 -2.94 -5.53 -15.63
C ASP A 191 -2.18 -6.52 -14.75
N ALA A 192 -0.89 -6.70 -14.99
CA ALA A 192 -0.04 -7.69 -14.32
C ALA A 192 -0.04 -7.56 -12.78
N TRP A 193 -0.28 -6.35 -12.24
CA TRP A 193 -0.40 -6.14 -10.80
C TRP A 193 -1.63 -6.85 -10.19
N THR A 194 -2.73 -7.01 -10.93
CA THR A 194 -3.92 -7.74 -10.45
C THR A 194 -3.63 -9.23 -10.33
N ILE A 195 -2.79 -9.75 -11.23
CA ILE A 195 -2.30 -11.13 -11.15
C ILE A 195 -1.43 -11.30 -9.91
N ALA A 196 -0.50 -10.38 -9.68
CA ALA A 196 0.40 -10.45 -8.53
C ALA A 196 -0.36 -10.37 -7.19
N GLN A 197 -1.23 -9.37 -7.02
CA GLN A 197 -1.89 -9.11 -5.73
C GLN A 197 -3.09 -10.01 -5.43
N GLY A 198 -3.72 -10.61 -6.44
CA GLY A 198 -4.83 -11.54 -6.26
C GLY A 198 -4.40 -12.98 -6.57
N TRP A 199 -4.21 -13.27 -7.83
CA TRP A 199 -3.97 -14.63 -8.33
C TRP A 199 -2.73 -15.31 -7.77
N PHE A 200 -1.64 -14.57 -7.55
CA PHE A 200 -0.41 -15.11 -6.96
C PHE A 200 -0.41 -15.02 -5.43
N ASP A 201 -0.71 -13.84 -4.87
CA ASP A 201 -0.59 -13.62 -3.43
C ASP A 201 -1.49 -14.54 -2.60
N TYR A 202 -2.72 -14.86 -3.08
CA TYR A 202 -3.67 -15.63 -2.28
C TYR A 202 -3.30 -17.11 -2.20
N PRO A 203 -3.05 -17.83 -3.30
CA PRO A 203 -2.60 -19.22 -3.19
C PRO A 203 -1.27 -19.34 -2.45
N VAL A 204 -0.29 -18.51 -2.79
CA VAL A 204 1.04 -18.57 -2.17
C VAL A 204 0.96 -18.28 -0.68
N GLY A 205 0.36 -17.13 -0.30
CA GLY A 205 0.29 -16.75 1.11
C GLY A 205 -0.61 -17.67 1.94
N GLY A 206 -1.63 -18.28 1.32
CA GLY A 206 -2.45 -19.29 1.95
C GLY A 206 -1.69 -20.57 2.31
N MET A 207 -0.69 -20.96 1.51
CA MET A 207 0.02 -22.24 1.64
C MET A 207 1.36 -22.15 2.35
N ILE A 208 2.03 -20.97 2.39
CA ILE A 208 3.36 -20.85 2.99
C ILE A 208 3.39 -19.83 4.13
N ASP A 209 4.42 -19.91 4.95
CA ASP A 209 4.83 -18.82 5.85
C ASP A 209 5.67 -17.82 5.05
N VAL A 210 5.00 -16.73 4.62
CA VAL A 210 5.61 -15.71 3.76
C VAL A 210 6.78 -15.01 4.43
N ALA A 211 6.64 -14.66 5.72
CA ALA A 211 7.69 -13.97 6.45
C ALA A 211 8.93 -14.84 6.63
N ALA A 212 8.76 -16.09 7.04
CA ALA A 212 9.86 -17.06 7.19
C ALA A 212 10.53 -17.35 5.84
N PHE A 213 9.76 -17.48 4.75
CA PHE A 213 10.31 -17.68 3.41
C PHE A 213 11.24 -16.54 3.01
N TYR A 214 10.79 -15.28 3.08
CA TYR A 214 11.61 -14.14 2.67
C TYR A 214 12.76 -13.86 3.63
N ALA A 215 12.62 -14.12 4.93
CA ALA A 215 13.73 -14.07 5.87
C ALA A 215 14.85 -15.05 5.43
N LYS A 216 14.47 -16.28 5.06
CA LYS A 216 15.43 -17.29 4.59
C LYS A 216 16.04 -16.94 3.23
N MET A 217 15.23 -16.41 2.30
CA MET A 217 15.72 -15.90 1.00
C MET A 217 16.77 -14.80 1.18
N ASN A 218 16.54 -13.87 2.13
CA ASN A 218 17.47 -12.80 2.45
C ASN A 218 18.75 -13.32 3.14
N GLU A 219 18.64 -14.34 4.01
CA GLU A 219 19.80 -15.00 4.63
C GLU A 219 20.71 -15.66 3.59
N ILE A 220 20.13 -16.38 2.60
CA ILE A 220 20.87 -17.01 1.49
C ILE A 220 21.45 -15.93 0.57
N GLY A 221 20.72 -14.84 0.37
CA GLY A 221 21.19 -13.70 -0.41
C GLY A 221 21.36 -14.01 -1.90
N PRO A 222 22.47 -13.54 -2.52
CA PRO A 222 22.75 -13.74 -3.95
C PRO A 222 23.06 -15.19 -4.35
N ASP A 223 23.19 -16.10 -3.39
CA ASP A 223 23.47 -17.53 -3.65
C ASP A 223 22.18 -18.36 -3.82
N VAL A 224 21.01 -17.73 -3.84
CA VAL A 224 19.73 -18.40 -4.11
C VAL A 224 19.73 -19.08 -5.47
N GLY A 225 19.33 -20.36 -5.51
CA GLY A 225 19.27 -21.18 -6.72
C GLY A 225 18.66 -22.55 -6.47
N ALA A 226 18.79 -23.43 -7.45
CA ALA A 226 18.16 -24.75 -7.46
C ALA A 226 18.56 -25.63 -6.25
N ASP A 227 19.77 -25.46 -5.71
CA ASP A 227 20.29 -26.24 -4.59
C ASP A 227 20.02 -25.60 -3.23
N SER A 228 19.48 -24.39 -3.19
CA SER A 228 19.14 -23.69 -1.94
C SER A 228 18.09 -24.42 -1.12
N GLU A 229 18.08 -24.20 0.19
CA GLU A 229 17.08 -24.75 1.11
C GLU A 229 15.66 -24.31 0.70
N VAL A 230 15.50 -23.04 0.41
CA VAL A 230 14.29 -22.43 -0.15
C VAL A 230 14.61 -21.69 -1.45
N SER A 231 13.64 -21.65 -2.35
CA SER A 231 13.67 -20.81 -3.55
C SER A 231 12.25 -20.62 -4.07
N PHE A 232 12.03 -19.68 -4.97
CA PHE A 232 10.71 -19.51 -5.61
C PHE A 232 10.27 -20.81 -6.28
N GLN A 233 11.18 -21.44 -7.04
CA GLN A 233 10.87 -22.70 -7.73
C GLN A 233 10.48 -23.80 -6.74
N LYS A 234 11.22 -24.00 -5.65
CA LYS A 234 10.95 -25.08 -4.69
C LYS A 234 9.70 -24.87 -3.86
N THR A 235 9.49 -23.63 -3.43
CA THR A 235 8.47 -23.31 -2.42
C THR A 235 7.15 -22.89 -3.05
N MET A 236 7.19 -22.23 -4.21
CA MET A 236 6.00 -21.63 -4.80
C MET A 236 5.46 -22.39 -6.02
N LEU A 237 6.08 -23.52 -6.42
CA LEU A 237 5.60 -24.25 -7.60
C LEU A 237 4.16 -24.75 -7.42
N GLU A 238 3.85 -25.41 -6.30
CA GLU A 238 2.51 -25.92 -6.03
C GLU A 238 1.47 -24.80 -5.94
N PRO A 239 1.65 -23.73 -5.13
CA PRO A 239 0.72 -22.60 -5.14
C PRO A 239 0.50 -21.96 -6.52
N VAL A 240 1.57 -21.84 -7.32
CA VAL A 240 1.47 -21.28 -8.68
C VAL A 240 0.74 -22.24 -9.61
N GLN A 241 0.86 -23.55 -9.44
CA GLN A 241 0.04 -24.53 -10.17
C GLN A 241 -1.45 -24.40 -9.84
N LYS A 242 -1.81 -24.17 -8.57
CA LYS A 242 -3.19 -23.85 -8.15
C LYS A 242 -3.67 -22.53 -8.80
N MET A 243 -2.84 -21.50 -8.86
CA MET A 243 -3.15 -20.28 -9.62
C MET A 243 -3.47 -20.58 -11.08
N VAL A 244 -2.67 -21.41 -11.76
CA VAL A 244 -2.92 -21.84 -13.14
C VAL A 244 -4.21 -22.64 -13.26
N GLU A 245 -4.50 -23.51 -12.30
CA GLU A 245 -5.74 -24.28 -12.29
C GLU A 245 -6.98 -23.39 -12.30
N LEU A 246 -7.00 -22.34 -11.49
CA LEU A 246 -8.11 -21.38 -11.43
C LEU A 246 -8.32 -20.63 -12.74
N THR A 247 -7.31 -20.50 -13.61
CA THR A 247 -7.49 -19.84 -14.92
C THR A 247 -8.43 -20.58 -15.86
N LYS A 248 -8.78 -21.85 -15.55
CA LYS A 248 -9.81 -22.60 -16.28
C LYS A 248 -11.23 -22.05 -16.05
N TYR A 249 -11.42 -21.29 -15.00
CA TYR A 249 -12.70 -20.80 -14.50
C TYR A 249 -12.89 -19.28 -14.67
N VAL A 250 -12.12 -18.65 -15.58
CA VAL A 250 -12.25 -17.21 -15.85
C VAL A 250 -13.08 -16.91 -17.10
N ASN A 251 -13.45 -15.64 -17.26
CA ASN A 251 -14.04 -15.12 -18.48
C ASN A 251 -13.13 -15.39 -19.70
N PRO A 252 -13.69 -15.77 -20.88
CA PRO A 252 -12.90 -16.16 -22.07
C PRO A 252 -11.99 -15.04 -22.59
N ASP A 253 -12.29 -13.79 -22.29
CA ASP A 253 -11.56 -12.61 -22.74
C ASP A 253 -10.64 -11.99 -21.66
N ALA A 254 -10.33 -12.72 -20.58
CA ALA A 254 -9.49 -12.28 -19.48
C ALA A 254 -8.13 -11.70 -19.94
N SER A 255 -7.53 -12.30 -20.99
CA SER A 255 -6.27 -11.82 -21.58
C SER A 255 -6.34 -10.43 -22.23
N SER A 256 -7.56 -9.93 -22.48
CA SER A 256 -7.80 -8.61 -23.08
C SER A 256 -8.51 -7.63 -22.17
N ARG A 257 -8.74 -7.99 -20.90
CA ARG A 257 -9.42 -7.16 -19.90
C ARG A 257 -8.44 -6.60 -18.87
N GLY A 258 -8.60 -5.32 -18.57
CA GLY A 258 -7.90 -4.62 -17.51
C GLY A 258 -8.75 -4.44 -16.26
N TYR A 259 -8.17 -3.88 -15.20
CA TYR A 259 -8.81 -3.65 -13.90
C TYR A 259 -10.13 -2.87 -13.99
N GLY A 260 -10.15 -1.78 -14.75
CA GLY A 260 -11.36 -0.96 -14.92
C GLY A 260 -12.50 -1.71 -15.64
N ASP A 261 -12.15 -2.53 -16.66
CA ASP A 261 -13.12 -3.39 -17.34
C ASP A 261 -13.69 -4.42 -16.37
N GLY A 262 -12.80 -5.04 -15.57
CA GLY A 262 -13.17 -6.04 -14.58
C GLY A 262 -14.11 -5.50 -13.52
N ASN A 263 -13.80 -4.33 -12.97
CA ASN A 263 -14.67 -3.69 -11.98
C ASN A 263 -16.06 -3.43 -12.53
N THR A 264 -16.16 -2.91 -13.75
CA THR A 264 -17.45 -2.65 -14.40
C THR A 264 -18.22 -3.95 -14.71
N ALA A 265 -17.52 -4.97 -15.19
CA ALA A 265 -18.14 -6.24 -15.55
C ALA A 265 -18.62 -7.00 -14.31
N PHE A 266 -17.77 -7.13 -13.29
CA PHE A 266 -18.13 -7.78 -12.02
C PHE A 266 -19.30 -7.07 -11.33
N ALA A 267 -19.29 -5.73 -11.31
CA ALA A 267 -20.39 -4.93 -10.82
C ALA A 267 -21.71 -5.18 -11.53
N ASN A 268 -21.69 -5.68 -12.75
CA ASN A 268 -22.88 -6.03 -13.53
C ASN A 268 -23.07 -7.55 -13.68
N ASP A 269 -22.68 -8.33 -12.67
CA ASP A 269 -22.93 -9.76 -12.54
C ASP A 269 -22.25 -10.63 -13.63
N ALA A 270 -21.17 -10.17 -14.26
CA ALA A 270 -20.48 -10.91 -15.30
C ALA A 270 -19.69 -12.12 -14.77
N ALA A 271 -19.43 -12.18 -13.48
CA ALA A 271 -18.84 -13.32 -12.79
C ALA A 271 -19.30 -13.36 -11.33
N ALA A 272 -19.19 -14.54 -10.72
CA ALA A 272 -19.58 -14.75 -9.32
C ALA A 272 -18.50 -14.29 -8.33
N MET A 273 -17.22 -14.32 -8.70
CA MET A 273 -16.07 -13.98 -7.84
C MET A 273 -15.04 -13.12 -8.58
N ILE A 274 -14.26 -12.36 -7.81
CA ILE A 274 -13.08 -11.64 -8.29
C ILE A 274 -12.00 -11.61 -7.21
N LEU A 275 -10.74 -11.79 -7.60
CA LEU A 275 -9.59 -11.74 -6.68
C LEU A 275 -9.08 -10.31 -6.59
N GLN A 276 -9.63 -9.55 -5.64
CA GLN A 276 -9.32 -8.14 -5.38
C GLN A 276 -9.41 -7.85 -3.88
N GLY A 277 -9.14 -6.63 -3.50
CA GLY A 277 -9.30 -6.19 -2.11
C GLY A 277 -10.31 -5.06 -1.95
N PRO A 278 -10.51 -4.56 -0.71
CA PRO A 278 -11.52 -3.56 -0.38
C PRO A 278 -11.46 -2.27 -1.20
N TRP A 279 -10.29 -1.93 -1.77
CA TRP A 279 -10.12 -0.79 -2.67
C TRP A 279 -11.02 -0.84 -3.92
N ALA A 280 -11.44 -2.04 -4.34
CA ALA A 280 -12.28 -2.21 -5.53
C ALA A 280 -13.76 -1.86 -5.28
N PHE A 281 -14.24 -1.92 -4.04
CA PHE A 281 -15.67 -1.68 -3.74
C PHE A 281 -16.15 -0.30 -4.19
N SER A 282 -15.32 0.74 -4.07
CA SER A 282 -15.69 2.08 -4.55
C SER A 282 -15.87 2.14 -6.07
N GLU A 283 -15.18 1.30 -6.83
CA GLU A 283 -15.33 1.21 -8.27
C GLU A 283 -16.57 0.38 -8.65
N PHE A 284 -16.86 -0.67 -7.88
CA PHE A 284 -18.09 -1.45 -8.05
C PHE A 284 -19.33 -0.59 -7.79
N GLU A 285 -19.36 0.19 -6.70
CA GLU A 285 -20.46 1.11 -6.36
C GLU A 285 -20.71 2.15 -7.46
N LYS A 286 -19.67 2.69 -8.10
CA LYS A 286 -19.82 3.63 -9.22
C LYS A 286 -20.49 2.99 -10.43
N ALA A 287 -20.21 1.70 -10.69
CA ALA A 287 -20.75 0.98 -11.83
C ALA A 287 -22.17 0.45 -11.55
N ASN A 288 -22.42 -0.05 -10.34
CA ASN A 288 -23.72 -0.54 -9.88
C ASN A 288 -23.79 -0.46 -8.35
N ALA A 289 -24.62 0.44 -7.82
CA ALA A 289 -24.76 0.67 -6.38
C ALA A 289 -25.63 -0.38 -5.64
N ASP A 290 -26.38 -1.21 -6.38
CA ASP A 290 -27.35 -2.15 -5.82
C ASP A 290 -26.79 -3.57 -5.64
N GLN A 291 -25.46 -3.73 -5.60
CA GLN A 291 -24.82 -5.02 -5.44
C GLN A 291 -24.84 -5.53 -4.00
N ASP A 292 -25.11 -6.82 -3.83
CA ASP A 292 -24.92 -7.53 -2.57
C ASP A 292 -23.64 -8.36 -2.65
N LEU A 293 -22.56 -7.79 -2.13
CA LEU A 293 -21.22 -8.36 -2.15
C LEU A 293 -20.77 -8.79 -0.76
N GLY A 294 -19.88 -9.75 -0.73
CA GLY A 294 -19.18 -10.18 0.46
C GLY A 294 -17.72 -10.51 0.15
N THR A 295 -16.97 -10.83 1.20
CA THR A 295 -15.61 -11.36 1.08
C THR A 295 -15.47 -12.61 1.92
N PHE A 296 -14.62 -13.55 1.47
CA PHE A 296 -14.22 -14.72 2.25
C PHE A 296 -12.73 -15.00 2.06
N PRO A 297 -12.04 -15.60 3.06
CA PRO A 297 -10.65 -16.00 2.92
C PRO A 297 -10.47 -16.95 1.74
N PHE A 298 -9.40 -16.77 0.97
CA PHE A 298 -9.08 -17.70 -0.13
C PHE A 298 -8.65 -19.06 0.44
N PRO A 299 -9.39 -20.15 0.18
CA PRO A 299 -9.06 -21.47 0.69
C PRO A 299 -7.98 -22.11 -0.19
N ALA A 300 -6.72 -21.99 0.22
CA ALA A 300 -5.57 -22.47 -0.56
C ALA A 300 -5.26 -23.96 -0.33
N THR A 301 -5.78 -24.57 0.76
CA THR A 301 -5.56 -25.96 1.18
C THR A 301 -6.89 -26.67 1.42
N ASP A 302 -6.84 -27.99 1.66
CA ASP A 302 -8.02 -28.79 2.03
C ASP A 302 -8.23 -28.90 3.54
N ASP A 303 -7.60 -28.01 4.32
CA ASP A 303 -7.82 -27.85 5.74
C ASP A 303 -8.39 -26.45 6.04
N ALA A 304 -9.62 -26.41 6.52
CA ALA A 304 -10.27 -25.16 6.89
C ALA A 304 -9.58 -24.41 8.05
N GLU A 305 -8.76 -25.08 8.84
CA GLU A 305 -7.99 -24.44 9.91
C GLU A 305 -6.82 -23.61 9.36
N ASP A 306 -6.39 -23.86 8.12
CA ASP A 306 -5.34 -23.09 7.43
C ASP A 306 -5.82 -21.74 6.87
N LEU A 307 -7.13 -21.47 6.92
CA LEU A 307 -7.69 -20.22 6.39
C LEU A 307 -7.05 -19.00 7.03
N LYS A 308 -6.53 -18.14 6.20
CA LYS A 308 -5.93 -16.84 6.56
C LYS A 308 -6.20 -15.81 5.49
N VAL A 309 -6.15 -14.54 5.87
CA VAL A 309 -6.40 -13.42 4.96
C VAL A 309 -5.12 -12.68 4.61
N ARG A 310 -5.05 -12.17 3.40
CA ARG A 310 -3.97 -11.29 3.01
C ARG A 310 -4.18 -9.89 3.62
N VAL A 311 -3.25 -9.42 4.42
CA VAL A 311 -3.29 -8.08 5.03
C VAL A 311 -2.18 -7.21 4.48
N ASN A 312 -2.52 -5.98 4.09
CA ASN A 312 -1.55 -4.92 3.80
C ASN A 312 -1.67 -3.85 4.87
N ILE A 313 -0.55 -3.24 5.23
CA ILE A 313 -0.57 -1.92 5.85
C ILE A 313 -0.84 -0.93 4.72
N ASP A 314 -2.11 -0.58 4.57
CA ASP A 314 -2.59 0.25 3.47
C ASP A 314 -2.10 1.68 3.55
N LEU A 315 -2.08 2.22 4.77
CA LEU A 315 -1.50 3.53 5.06
C LEU A 315 -0.62 3.46 6.31
N SER A 316 0.53 4.09 6.23
CA SER A 316 1.44 4.31 7.36
C SER A 316 1.93 5.75 7.38
N LEU A 317 2.04 6.32 8.57
CA LEU A 317 2.58 7.66 8.83
C LEU A 317 4.08 7.57 9.07
N TRP A 318 4.82 8.51 8.51
CA TRP A 318 6.27 8.61 8.67
C TRP A 318 6.74 10.06 8.52
N VAL A 319 7.82 10.38 9.22
CA VAL A 319 8.47 11.71 9.21
C VAL A 319 9.90 11.54 8.75
N PRO A 320 10.35 12.19 7.64
CA PRO A 320 11.74 12.12 7.21
C PRO A 320 12.71 12.82 8.18
N GLU A 321 13.90 12.27 8.34
CA GLU A 321 15.00 12.94 9.09
C GLU A 321 15.34 14.33 8.51
N ALA A 322 15.26 14.49 7.20
CA ALA A 322 15.55 15.73 6.50
C ALA A 322 14.35 16.68 6.40
N ALA A 323 13.24 16.40 7.10
CA ALA A 323 12.07 17.29 7.13
C ALA A 323 12.41 18.63 7.78
N ASN A 324 11.95 19.73 7.19
CA ASN A 324 12.17 21.07 7.73
C ASN A 324 11.19 21.40 8.85
N GLY A 325 10.02 20.78 8.87
CA GLY A 325 8.92 21.03 9.81
C GLY A 325 8.67 19.87 10.77
N GLN A 326 9.70 19.27 11.37
CA GLN A 326 9.61 18.09 12.26
C GLN A 326 8.53 18.22 13.34
N GLU A 327 8.48 19.36 14.05
CA GLU A 327 7.56 19.57 15.16
C GLU A 327 6.10 19.63 14.66
N GLY A 328 5.84 20.41 13.61
CA GLY A 328 4.52 20.50 13.00
C GLY A 328 4.07 19.21 12.31
N ALA A 329 5.01 18.46 11.69
CA ALA A 329 4.75 17.13 11.13
C ALA A 329 4.29 16.15 12.21
N ARG A 330 4.97 16.11 13.36
CA ARG A 330 4.59 15.27 14.51
C ARG A 330 3.25 15.70 15.12
N ALA A 331 2.98 16.99 15.22
CA ALA A 331 1.69 17.49 15.70
C ALA A 331 0.53 17.07 14.79
N PHE A 332 0.70 17.14 13.47
CA PHE A 332 -0.32 16.70 12.54
C PHE A 332 -0.44 15.17 12.50
N LEU A 333 0.66 14.43 12.64
CA LEU A 333 0.65 12.96 12.80
C LEU A 333 -0.21 12.57 14.02
N GLN A 334 0.01 13.19 15.18
CA GLN A 334 -0.76 12.91 16.40
C GLN A 334 -2.24 13.26 16.24
N TYR A 335 -2.57 14.33 15.51
CA TYR A 335 -3.95 14.64 15.16
C TYR A 335 -4.58 13.53 14.31
N LEU A 336 -3.87 13.05 13.28
CA LEU A 336 -4.35 11.99 12.41
C LEU A 336 -4.58 10.66 13.15
N MET A 337 -3.73 10.35 14.13
CA MET A 337 -3.82 9.12 14.95
C MET A 337 -4.90 9.16 16.03
N GLN A 338 -5.60 10.28 16.24
CA GLN A 338 -6.72 10.30 17.16
C GLN A 338 -7.82 9.34 16.70
N PRO A 339 -8.42 8.51 17.59
CA PRO A 339 -9.50 7.59 17.21
C PRO A 339 -10.66 8.27 16.49
N SER A 340 -11.04 9.50 16.91
CA SER A 340 -12.08 10.31 16.26
C SER A 340 -11.77 10.72 14.81
N ILE A 341 -10.52 10.58 14.37
CA ILE A 341 -10.04 10.91 13.01
C ILE A 341 -9.73 9.63 12.22
N GLN A 342 -9.07 8.66 12.84
CA GLN A 342 -8.64 7.41 12.22
C GLN A 342 -9.81 6.44 11.99
N ASP A 343 -10.69 6.23 12.98
CA ASP A 343 -11.79 5.27 12.86
C ASP A 343 -12.78 5.62 11.74
N PRO A 344 -13.20 6.90 11.55
CA PRO A 344 -14.05 7.28 10.42
C PRO A 344 -13.39 7.05 9.05
N TYR A 345 -12.04 7.14 8.95
CA TYR A 345 -11.33 6.78 7.74
C TYR A 345 -11.49 5.30 7.44
N ASN A 346 -11.18 4.43 8.42
CA ASN A 346 -11.28 2.98 8.27
C ASN A 346 -12.71 2.55 7.92
N ALA A 347 -13.71 3.09 8.61
CA ALA A 347 -15.12 2.81 8.31
C ALA A 347 -15.50 3.20 6.86
N LYS A 348 -15.04 4.38 6.40
CA LYS A 348 -15.38 4.87 5.06
C LYS A 348 -14.69 4.10 3.93
N PHE A 349 -13.44 3.70 4.13
CA PHE A 349 -12.62 3.08 3.09
C PHE A 349 -12.46 1.57 3.28
N LEU A 350 -13.30 0.97 4.12
CA LEU A 350 -13.32 -0.47 4.40
C LEU A 350 -11.96 -0.99 4.90
N GLY A 351 -11.29 -0.17 5.70
CA GLY A 351 -10.04 -0.51 6.36
C GLY A 351 -10.27 -1.13 7.73
N PHE A 352 -9.25 -1.82 8.22
CA PHE A 352 -9.17 -2.34 9.58
C PHE A 352 -8.30 -1.42 10.43
N GLY A 353 -8.74 -1.15 11.65
CA GLY A 353 -7.97 -0.33 12.57
C GLY A 353 -6.69 -1.00 13.02
N THR A 354 -5.62 -0.24 13.13
CA THR A 354 -4.27 -0.73 13.48
C THR A 354 -3.95 -0.60 14.95
N THR A 355 -4.81 0.05 15.73
CA THR A 355 -4.63 0.26 17.18
C THR A 355 -5.33 -0.81 18.01
N LYS A 356 -4.87 -1.02 19.25
CA LYS A 356 -5.40 -2.02 20.20
C LYS A 356 -6.86 -1.81 20.54
N ASP A 357 -7.31 -0.55 20.53
CA ASP A 357 -8.68 -0.15 20.88
C ASP A 357 -9.55 0.19 19.65
N ALA A 358 -9.08 -0.16 18.43
CA ALA A 358 -9.84 0.12 17.21
C ALA A 358 -11.17 -0.65 17.20
N PRO A 359 -12.27 -0.04 16.75
CA PRO A 359 -13.55 -0.73 16.65
C PRO A 359 -13.49 -1.83 15.58
N ALA A 360 -14.25 -2.90 15.83
CA ALA A 360 -14.42 -3.95 14.82
C ALA A 360 -15.15 -3.42 13.59
N VAL A 361 -14.81 -3.99 12.43
CA VAL A 361 -15.49 -3.69 11.17
C VAL A 361 -16.94 -4.21 11.21
N THR A 362 -17.88 -3.38 10.80
CA THR A 362 -19.31 -3.73 10.78
C THR A 362 -19.91 -3.76 9.37
N ASP A 363 -19.16 -3.37 8.35
CA ASP A 363 -19.63 -3.38 6.96
C ASP A 363 -19.79 -4.82 6.45
N ASP A 364 -21.00 -5.15 5.97
CA ASP A 364 -21.38 -6.51 5.54
C ASP A 364 -20.52 -7.05 4.39
N ARG A 365 -19.80 -6.19 3.69
CA ARG A 365 -18.92 -6.58 2.58
C ARG A 365 -17.61 -7.21 3.04
N ILE A 366 -17.11 -6.80 4.23
CA ILE A 366 -15.79 -7.20 4.71
C ILE A 366 -15.77 -7.73 6.16
N LYS A 367 -16.89 -7.71 6.86
CA LYS A 367 -16.97 -8.13 8.29
C LYS A 367 -16.53 -9.58 8.51
N GLU A 368 -16.70 -10.46 7.50
CA GLU A 368 -16.30 -11.86 7.59
C GLU A 368 -14.77 -12.04 7.65
N MET A 369 -14.00 -11.00 7.34
CA MET A 369 -12.54 -10.99 7.51
C MET A 369 -12.12 -10.65 8.95
N GLN A 370 -13.01 -10.06 9.76
CA GLN A 370 -12.68 -9.58 11.11
C GLN A 370 -12.14 -10.70 12.04
N PRO A 371 -12.74 -11.91 12.09
CA PRO A 371 -12.24 -12.97 12.97
C PRO A 371 -10.78 -13.36 12.67
N TYR A 372 -10.41 -13.41 11.40
CA TYR A 372 -9.03 -13.70 10.95
C TYR A 372 -8.08 -12.57 11.30
N TYR A 373 -8.53 -11.32 11.11
CA TYR A 373 -7.76 -10.15 11.49
C TYR A 373 -7.53 -10.09 13.01
N ASP A 374 -8.53 -10.39 13.82
CA ASP A 374 -8.45 -10.34 15.29
C ASP A 374 -7.58 -11.47 15.87
N SER A 375 -7.60 -12.65 15.25
CA SER A 375 -6.82 -13.80 15.69
C SER A 375 -5.38 -13.81 15.17
N GLY A 376 -4.97 -12.84 14.33
CA GLY A 376 -3.66 -12.85 13.69
C GLY A 376 -3.51 -13.91 12.58
N GLN A 377 -4.62 -14.52 12.12
CA GLN A 377 -4.63 -15.46 11.01
C GLN A 377 -4.54 -14.71 9.68
N PHE A 378 -3.43 -14.06 9.47
CA PHE A 378 -3.19 -13.28 8.26
C PHE A 378 -1.72 -13.33 7.82
N TYR A 379 -1.47 -12.90 6.59
CA TYR A 379 -0.15 -12.81 5.99
C TYR A 379 -0.03 -11.54 5.15
N MET A 380 1.19 -11.04 5.00
CA MET A 380 1.47 -9.99 4.01
C MET A 380 1.68 -10.63 2.63
N GLY A 381 1.11 -10.02 1.58
CA GLY A 381 1.18 -10.60 0.24
C GLY A 381 2.63 -10.85 -0.21
N PRO A 382 2.95 -12.06 -0.72
CA PRO A 382 4.29 -12.40 -1.19
C PRO A 382 4.87 -11.40 -2.21
N SER A 383 4.02 -10.85 -3.07
CA SER A 383 4.42 -9.85 -4.06
C SER A 383 4.99 -8.56 -3.44
N GLN A 384 4.67 -8.26 -2.19
CA GLN A 384 5.13 -7.06 -1.48
C GLN A 384 6.62 -7.12 -1.10
N PHE A 385 7.21 -8.32 -1.08
CA PHE A 385 8.61 -8.54 -0.74
C PHE A 385 9.53 -8.56 -1.96
N ILE A 386 8.96 -8.59 -3.18
CA ILE A 386 9.75 -8.67 -4.40
C ILE A 386 10.07 -7.24 -4.89
N PRO A 387 11.35 -6.88 -5.00
CA PRO A 387 11.72 -5.54 -5.46
C PRO A 387 11.24 -5.24 -6.89
N ASN A 388 10.88 -3.99 -7.15
CA ASN A 388 10.36 -3.55 -8.45
C ASN A 388 11.32 -3.73 -9.64
N ASN A 389 12.63 -3.89 -9.38
CA ASN A 389 13.63 -4.18 -10.41
C ASN A 389 13.69 -5.67 -10.82
N VAL A 390 12.96 -6.54 -10.11
CA VAL A 390 12.75 -7.95 -10.48
C VAL A 390 11.44 -8.05 -11.26
N PRO A 391 11.42 -8.49 -12.52
CA PRO A 391 10.25 -8.41 -13.40
C PRO A 391 9.22 -9.54 -13.16
N TYR A 392 8.97 -9.89 -11.89
CA TYR A 392 8.12 -11.03 -11.50
C TYR A 392 6.69 -10.95 -12.03
N GLN A 393 6.11 -9.74 -12.11
CA GLN A 393 4.76 -9.55 -12.62
C GLN A 393 4.62 -10.00 -14.08
N ASN A 394 5.65 -9.76 -14.91
CA ASN A 394 5.67 -10.21 -16.30
C ASN A 394 5.74 -11.74 -16.38
N TYR A 395 6.47 -12.38 -15.46
CA TYR A 395 6.56 -13.84 -15.40
C TYR A 395 5.20 -14.45 -15.02
N LEU A 396 4.56 -13.91 -13.98
CA LEU A 396 3.23 -14.35 -13.57
C LEU A 396 2.20 -14.16 -14.70
N GLN A 397 2.26 -13.02 -15.40
CA GLN A 397 1.38 -12.76 -16.55
C GLN A 397 1.61 -13.77 -17.67
N SER A 398 2.86 -14.08 -18.02
CA SER A 398 3.16 -15.09 -19.03
C SER A 398 2.66 -16.49 -18.65
N ILE A 399 2.68 -16.82 -17.35
CA ILE A 399 2.15 -18.10 -16.84
C ILE A 399 0.63 -18.15 -17.00
N VAL A 400 -0.12 -17.14 -16.53
CA VAL A 400 -1.59 -17.17 -16.60
C VAL A 400 -2.14 -17.05 -18.03
N LEU A 401 -1.36 -16.47 -18.96
CA LEU A 401 -1.69 -16.41 -20.38
C LEU A 401 -1.36 -17.72 -21.12
N GLY A 402 -0.66 -18.66 -20.48
CA GLY A 402 -0.24 -19.92 -21.08
C GLY A 402 0.96 -19.79 -22.02
N ASP A 403 1.67 -18.66 -21.98
CA ASP A 403 2.87 -18.42 -22.80
C ASP A 403 4.13 -19.06 -22.18
N ALA A 404 4.09 -19.41 -20.89
CA ALA A 404 5.19 -20.00 -20.16
C ALA A 404 4.72 -20.99 -19.09
N GLU A 405 5.52 -22.03 -18.86
CA GLU A 405 5.30 -22.97 -17.76
C GLU A 405 5.74 -22.41 -16.42
N PRO A 406 5.05 -22.75 -15.31
CA PRO A 406 5.39 -22.26 -13.97
C PRO A 406 6.83 -22.52 -13.54
N GLU A 407 7.30 -23.76 -13.65
CA GLU A 407 8.58 -24.18 -13.11
C GLU A 407 9.78 -23.43 -13.73
N PRO A 408 9.91 -23.30 -15.08
CA PRO A 408 10.99 -22.50 -15.69
C PRO A 408 10.93 -21.02 -15.32
N MET A 409 9.72 -20.45 -15.13
CA MET A 409 9.57 -19.05 -14.77
C MET A 409 9.94 -18.78 -13.31
N LEU A 410 9.58 -19.67 -12.41
CA LEU A 410 10.02 -19.59 -11.01
C LEU A 410 11.54 -19.77 -10.88
N ALA A 411 12.13 -20.67 -11.66
CA ALA A 411 13.60 -20.80 -11.74
C ALA A 411 14.27 -19.53 -12.32
N GLN A 412 13.60 -18.82 -13.25
CA GLN A 412 14.09 -17.51 -13.72
C GLN A 412 13.97 -16.46 -12.62
N LEU A 413 12.89 -16.48 -11.86
CA LEU A 413 12.68 -15.57 -10.72
C LEU A 413 13.78 -15.77 -9.65
N ASP A 414 14.19 -16.99 -9.35
CA ASP A 414 15.33 -17.27 -8.46
C ASP A 414 16.61 -16.61 -8.97
N ARG A 415 16.92 -16.74 -10.27
CA ARG A 415 18.12 -16.10 -10.88
C ARG A 415 18.06 -14.58 -10.81
N ASP A 416 16.90 -14.01 -11.09
CA ASP A 416 16.75 -12.55 -11.08
C ASP A 416 16.75 -12.01 -9.65
N TRP A 417 16.17 -12.73 -8.70
CA TRP A 417 16.30 -12.41 -7.29
C TRP A 417 17.78 -12.34 -6.86
N ALA A 418 18.55 -13.40 -7.13
CA ALA A 418 19.96 -13.46 -6.80
C ALA A 418 20.79 -12.31 -7.44
N GLN A 419 20.39 -11.87 -8.64
CA GLN A 419 21.11 -10.83 -9.38
C GLN A 419 20.66 -9.41 -9.05
N LEU A 420 19.35 -9.19 -8.79
CA LEU A 420 18.72 -7.88 -8.78
C LEU A 420 18.24 -7.43 -7.41
N ALA A 421 17.78 -8.35 -6.54
CA ALA A 421 17.17 -7.98 -5.27
C ALA A 421 18.10 -7.17 -4.35
N TYR A 422 19.41 -7.43 -4.44
CA TYR A 422 20.45 -6.79 -3.62
C TYR A 422 21.18 -5.63 -4.31
N ARG A 423 20.78 -5.27 -5.53
CA ARG A 423 21.30 -4.09 -6.23
C ARG A 423 20.44 -2.89 -5.84
N ALA A 424 20.96 -2.13 -4.87
CA ALA A 424 20.33 -0.89 -4.42
C ALA A 424 20.76 0.30 -5.27
#